data_ec080f8e2366fe9dfbb0b8fa7d83e65e
#
_entry.id   ec080f8e2366fe9dfbb0b8fa7d83e65e
#
_cell.length_a   1.000
_cell.length_b   1.000
_cell.length_c   1.000
_cell.angle_alpha   90.00
_cell.angle_beta   90.00
_cell.angle_gamma   90.00
#
_symmetry.space_group_name_H-M   'P 1'
#
loop_
_entity.id
_entity.type
_entity.pdbx_description
1 polymer ?
#
loop_
_entity_poly.entity_id
_entity_poly.type
_entity_poly.pdbx_seq_one_letter_code
_entity_poly.pdbx_strand_id
1 'polypeptide(L)'
;MNTAELSSVCKQVRRDIITMIANAGSGHPGGSLSMVELMTSVFYNHMRINPKNPKNPDRDRFVLSKGHAAPCYYAVLAELGFISRDEFTNFRQLHSILQGHPDCKKVPGVDASTGSLGQGCSIAVGMALGAKQLKKDTKVYTILGDGECQEGQIWEAFMAANHYKLDNLT
;
A
#
# COMPACT_ATOMS: atom_id res chain seq x y z
N MET A 1 17.25 6.99 -0.44
CA MET A 1 17.48 7.66 0.87
C MET A 1 18.41 6.80 1.72
N ASN A 2 19.20 7.42 2.61
CA ASN A 2 19.99 6.67 3.60
C ASN A 2 19.15 6.27 4.82
N THR A 3 19.70 5.43 5.69
CA THR A 3 18.98 4.89 6.87
C THR A 3 18.51 5.98 7.84
N ALA A 4 19.29 7.04 8.04
CA ALA A 4 18.93 8.12 8.97
C ALA A 4 17.75 8.95 8.42
N GLU A 5 17.75 9.23 7.13
CA GLU A 5 16.65 9.91 6.43
C GLU A 5 15.37 9.07 6.49
N LEU A 6 15.44 7.76 6.16
CA LEU A 6 14.30 6.85 6.27
C LEU A 6 13.76 6.78 7.69
N SER A 7 14.64 6.73 8.70
CA SER A 7 14.22 6.73 10.10
C SER A 7 13.44 7.99 10.48
N SER A 8 13.83 9.15 9.95
CA SER A 8 13.10 10.41 10.17
C SER A 8 11.70 10.35 9.56
N VAL A 9 11.58 9.87 8.32
CA VAL A 9 10.28 9.66 7.65
C VAL A 9 9.42 8.68 8.45
N CYS A 10 9.97 7.55 8.89
CA CYS A 10 9.24 6.56 9.69
C CYS A 10 8.66 7.17 10.98
N LYS A 11 9.42 8.05 11.66
CA LYS A 11 8.92 8.75 12.85
C LYS A 11 7.72 9.65 12.52
N GLN A 12 7.77 10.36 11.40
CA GLN A 12 6.66 11.20 10.97
C GLN A 12 5.43 10.36 10.58
N VAL A 13 5.63 9.31 9.80
CA VAL A 13 4.56 8.36 9.42
C VAL A 13 3.86 7.78 10.66
N ARG A 14 4.61 7.42 11.71
CA ARG A 14 4.03 6.94 12.97
C ARG A 14 3.16 8.00 13.66
N ARG A 15 3.60 9.24 13.68
CA ARG A 15 2.81 10.35 14.24
C ARG A 15 1.51 10.54 13.46
N ASP A 16 1.60 10.55 12.14
CA ASP A 16 0.46 10.71 11.25
C ASP A 16 -0.57 9.59 11.43
N ILE A 17 -0.11 8.32 11.55
CA ILE A 17 -0.98 7.16 11.84
C ILE A 17 -1.74 7.36 13.15
N ILE A 18 -1.03 7.69 14.23
CA ILE A 18 -1.66 7.84 15.55
C ILE A 18 -2.62 9.02 15.56
N THR A 19 -2.24 10.16 14.99
CA THR A 19 -3.09 11.34 14.89
C THR A 19 -4.37 11.06 14.11
N MET A 20 -4.24 10.40 12.95
CA MET A 20 -5.36 10.05 12.07
C MET A 20 -6.37 9.14 12.78
N ILE A 21 -5.86 8.07 13.43
CA ILE A 21 -6.70 7.09 14.14
C ILE A 21 -7.32 7.70 15.41
N ALA A 22 -6.57 8.49 16.17
CA ALA A 22 -7.06 9.15 17.37
C ALA A 22 -8.19 10.14 17.05
N ASN A 23 -8.03 10.98 16.03
CA ASN A 23 -9.04 11.94 15.60
C ASN A 23 -10.33 11.24 15.12
N ALA A 24 -10.21 10.12 14.44
CA ALA A 24 -11.35 9.34 13.97
C ALA A 24 -12.03 8.52 15.08
N GLY A 25 -11.37 8.33 16.24
CA GLY A 25 -11.84 7.45 17.31
C GLY A 25 -11.98 5.98 16.89
N SER A 26 -11.44 5.61 15.73
CA SER A 26 -11.52 4.25 15.18
C SER A 26 -10.43 3.99 14.16
N GLY A 27 -9.95 2.73 14.08
CA GLY A 27 -8.91 2.31 13.14
C GLY A 27 -8.08 1.14 13.66
N HIS A 28 -7.04 0.79 12.93
CA HIS A 28 -6.19 -0.37 13.21
C HIS A 28 -4.73 0.07 13.44
N PRO A 29 -4.37 0.55 14.63
CA PRO A 29 -3.02 1.07 14.89
C PRO A 29 -1.94 0.00 14.79
N GLY A 30 -2.17 -1.20 15.32
CA GLY A 30 -1.18 -2.29 15.31
C GLY A 30 -0.75 -2.68 13.91
N GLY A 31 -1.71 -3.01 13.04
CA GLY A 31 -1.46 -3.38 11.64
C GLY A 31 -0.80 -2.27 10.83
N SER A 32 -1.10 -1.00 11.15
CA SER A 32 -0.50 0.17 10.49
C SER A 32 0.94 0.41 10.96
N LEU A 33 1.18 0.39 12.27
CA LEU A 33 2.50 0.67 12.85
C LEU A 33 3.53 -0.42 12.53
N SER A 34 3.10 -1.69 12.41
CA SER A 34 3.97 -2.84 12.18
C SER A 34 4.69 -2.81 10.83
N MET A 35 4.17 -2.07 9.85
CA MET A 35 4.73 -2.06 8.49
C MET A 35 5.39 -0.73 8.09
N VAL A 36 5.57 0.21 9.02
CA VAL A 36 6.06 1.56 8.69
C VAL A 36 7.41 1.52 8.00
N GLU A 37 8.40 0.82 8.56
CA GLU A 37 9.75 0.72 7.99
C GLU A 37 9.73 0.00 6.65
N LEU A 38 8.99 -1.10 6.57
CA LEU A 38 8.87 -1.90 5.36
C LEU A 38 8.27 -1.08 4.21
N MET A 39 7.11 -0.45 4.45
CA MET A 39 6.44 0.36 3.44
C MET A 39 7.28 1.58 3.05
N THR A 40 7.85 2.30 4.01
CA THR A 40 8.71 3.46 3.73
C THR A 40 9.91 3.05 2.88
N SER A 41 10.58 1.94 3.21
CA SER A 41 11.70 1.44 2.42
C SER A 41 11.29 1.09 0.99
N VAL A 42 10.19 0.38 0.81
CA VAL A 42 9.67 0.02 -0.51
C VAL A 42 9.39 1.26 -1.35
N PHE A 43 8.67 2.24 -0.82
CA PHE A 43 8.26 3.42 -1.56
C PHE A 43 9.42 4.37 -1.88
N TYR A 44 10.38 4.53 -0.99
CA TYR A 44 11.48 5.48 -1.18
C TYR A 44 12.70 4.91 -1.89
N ASN A 45 12.96 3.62 -1.76
CA ASN A 45 14.21 3.04 -2.27
C ASN A 45 14.01 2.02 -3.40
N HIS A 46 12.80 1.49 -3.59
CA HIS A 46 12.59 0.40 -4.55
C HIS A 46 11.61 0.74 -5.66
N MET A 47 10.54 1.50 -5.37
CA MET A 47 9.49 1.77 -6.36
C MET A 47 9.82 2.95 -7.28
N ARG A 48 9.53 2.78 -8.55
CA ARG A 48 9.53 3.86 -9.56
C ARG A 48 8.15 4.49 -9.61
N ILE A 49 7.97 5.55 -8.82
CA ILE A 49 6.71 6.30 -8.70
C ILE A 49 6.97 7.80 -8.79
N ASN A 50 5.95 8.56 -9.17
CA ASN A 50 6.02 10.02 -9.24
C ASN A 50 4.68 10.64 -8.85
N PRO A 51 4.60 11.39 -7.75
CA PRO A 51 3.35 12.02 -7.30
C PRO A 51 2.80 13.05 -8.30
N LYS A 52 3.66 13.65 -9.15
CA LYS A 52 3.23 14.56 -10.21
C LYS A 52 2.59 13.84 -11.40
N ASN A 53 2.77 12.53 -11.51
CA ASN A 53 2.14 11.69 -12.53
C ASN A 53 1.69 10.34 -11.94
N PRO A 54 0.70 10.35 -11.03
CA PRO A 54 0.27 9.15 -10.32
C PRO A 54 -0.39 8.10 -11.22
N LYS A 55 -0.82 8.50 -12.43
CA LYS A 55 -1.45 7.63 -13.42
C LYS A 55 -0.51 7.10 -14.49
N ASN A 56 0.80 7.33 -14.38
CA ASN A 56 1.76 6.80 -15.34
C ASN A 56 1.56 5.28 -15.50
N PRO A 57 1.27 4.77 -16.72
CA PRO A 57 1.01 3.34 -16.94
C PRO A 57 2.24 2.46 -16.73
N ASP A 58 3.44 3.03 -16.76
CA ASP A 58 4.72 2.31 -16.67
C ASP A 58 5.36 2.38 -15.28
N ARG A 59 4.68 3.00 -14.31
CA ARG A 59 5.14 3.02 -12.92
C ARG A 59 4.99 1.65 -12.27
N ASP A 60 5.78 1.40 -11.23
CA ASP A 60 5.58 0.24 -10.38
C ASP A 60 4.24 0.31 -9.63
N ARG A 61 3.75 -0.84 -9.19
CA ARG A 61 2.44 -1.00 -8.52
C ARG A 61 2.62 -1.44 -7.09
N PHE A 62 1.72 -0.98 -6.23
CA PHE A 62 1.67 -1.40 -4.84
C PHE A 62 0.26 -1.81 -4.43
N VAL A 63 0.13 -2.99 -3.84
CA VAL A 63 -1.12 -3.50 -3.31
C VAL A 63 -0.98 -3.74 -1.81
N LEU A 64 -1.72 -2.98 -1.00
CA LEU A 64 -1.83 -3.24 0.42
C LEU A 64 -2.86 -4.35 0.64
N SER A 65 -2.44 -5.62 0.74
CA SER A 65 -3.36 -6.74 0.88
C SER A 65 -4.13 -6.67 2.19
N LYS A 66 -3.45 -6.39 3.33
CA LYS A 66 -4.09 -6.06 4.61
C LYS A 66 -4.69 -4.65 4.61
N GLY A 67 -5.76 -4.44 3.84
CA GLY A 67 -6.33 -3.12 3.59
C GLY A 67 -6.67 -2.30 4.84
N HIS A 68 -6.93 -2.96 5.97
CA HIS A 68 -7.20 -2.29 7.25
C HIS A 68 -6.00 -1.48 7.78
N ALA A 69 -4.79 -1.72 7.29
CA ALA A 69 -3.59 -0.93 7.61
C ALA A 69 -3.46 0.35 6.74
N ALA A 70 -4.55 0.77 6.08
CA ALA A 70 -4.64 1.99 5.27
C ALA A 70 -4.04 3.25 5.90
N PRO A 71 -4.13 3.52 7.23
CA PRO A 71 -3.51 4.70 7.83
C PRO A 71 -2.01 4.82 7.54
N CYS A 72 -1.24 3.71 7.55
CA CYS A 72 0.17 3.74 7.16
C CYS A 72 0.33 4.10 5.68
N TYR A 73 -0.48 3.52 4.81
CA TYR A 73 -0.43 3.79 3.38
C TYR A 73 -0.71 5.27 3.09
N TYR A 74 -1.76 5.83 3.69
CA TYR A 74 -2.09 7.24 3.54
C TYR A 74 -0.99 8.17 4.06
N ALA A 75 -0.39 7.85 5.21
CA ALA A 75 0.71 8.62 5.75
C ALA A 75 1.94 8.61 4.82
N VAL A 76 2.30 7.48 4.24
CA VAL A 76 3.40 7.38 3.26
C VAL A 76 3.06 8.13 1.96
N LEU A 77 1.83 8.02 1.46
CA LEU A 77 1.39 8.76 0.28
C LEU A 77 1.41 10.28 0.50
N ALA A 78 1.07 10.75 1.71
CA ALA A 78 1.15 12.17 2.05
C ALA A 78 2.60 12.65 2.15
N GLU A 79 3.51 11.86 2.75
CA GLU A 79 4.95 12.16 2.79
C GLU A 79 5.54 12.31 1.39
N LEU A 80 5.08 11.49 0.44
CA LEU A 80 5.52 11.54 -0.95
C LEU A 80 4.85 12.66 -1.76
N GLY A 81 3.79 13.28 -1.25
CA GLY A 81 3.06 14.35 -1.92
C GLY A 81 1.98 13.88 -2.91
N PHE A 82 1.48 12.64 -2.78
CA PHE A 82 0.32 12.17 -3.54
C PHE A 82 -1.00 12.75 -3.02
N ILE A 83 -1.09 12.99 -1.71
CA ILE A 83 -2.26 13.57 -1.02
C ILE A 83 -1.81 14.63 -0.01
N SER A 84 -2.71 15.55 0.37
CA SER A 84 -2.43 16.50 1.46
C SER A 84 -2.63 15.84 2.84
N ARG A 85 -1.83 16.25 3.83
CA ARG A 85 -2.06 15.89 5.23
C ARG A 85 -3.35 16.47 5.81
N ASP A 86 -3.90 17.50 5.20
CA ASP A 86 -5.18 18.08 5.62
C ASP A 86 -6.32 17.07 5.55
N GLU A 87 -6.21 16.09 4.64
CA GLU A 87 -7.16 14.98 4.50
C GLU A 87 -7.22 14.07 5.75
N PHE A 88 -6.18 14.07 6.59
CA PHE A 88 -6.11 13.21 7.79
C PHE A 88 -7.19 13.53 8.81
N THR A 89 -7.64 14.78 8.88
CA THR A 89 -8.73 15.20 9.78
C THR A 89 -10.06 14.57 9.42
N ASN A 90 -10.21 14.17 8.16
CA ASN A 90 -11.43 13.57 7.60
C ASN A 90 -11.36 12.03 7.50
N PHE A 91 -10.31 11.41 8.04
CA PHE A 91 -10.17 9.95 7.99
C PHE A 91 -11.41 9.24 8.52
N ARG A 92 -11.98 8.31 7.74
CA ARG A 92 -13.21 7.56 8.03
C ARG A 92 -14.49 8.40 8.16
N GLN A 93 -14.46 9.67 7.78
CA GLN A 93 -15.64 10.51 7.71
C GLN A 93 -16.42 10.25 6.41
N LEU A 94 -17.73 10.51 6.45
CA LEU A 94 -18.57 10.46 5.27
C LEU A 94 -18.03 11.44 4.19
N HIS A 95 -17.97 10.99 2.95
CA HIS A 95 -17.42 11.71 1.80
C HIS A 95 -15.90 11.92 1.79
N SER A 96 -15.17 11.55 2.83
CA SER A 96 -13.69 11.57 2.80
C SER A 96 -13.14 10.63 1.73
N ILE A 97 -12.02 11.02 1.12
CA ILE A 97 -11.26 10.12 0.25
C ILE A 97 -10.51 9.05 1.06
N LEU A 98 -10.21 9.34 2.35
CA LEU A 98 -9.46 8.45 3.24
C LEU A 98 -10.43 7.60 4.07
N GLN A 99 -10.83 6.49 3.51
CA GLN A 99 -11.68 5.50 4.17
C GLN A 99 -10.88 4.49 4.99
N GLY A 100 -11.56 3.66 5.79
CA GLY A 100 -10.92 2.62 6.62
C GLY A 100 -10.15 1.57 5.82
N HIS A 101 -10.43 1.46 4.52
CA HIS A 101 -9.72 0.65 3.53
C HIS A 101 -9.39 1.50 2.30
N PRO A 102 -8.28 1.24 1.59
CA PRO A 102 -7.89 2.07 0.46
C PRO A 102 -8.85 1.90 -0.73
N ASP A 103 -9.18 3.02 -1.37
CA ASP A 103 -10.02 3.06 -2.56
C ASP A 103 -9.22 3.64 -3.73
N CYS A 104 -8.90 2.82 -4.74
CA CYS A 104 -8.10 3.22 -5.89
C CYS A 104 -8.82 4.21 -6.82
N LYS A 105 -10.13 4.39 -6.69
CA LYS A 105 -10.89 5.37 -7.46
C LYS A 105 -10.82 6.77 -6.83
N LYS A 106 -10.53 6.85 -5.53
CA LYS A 106 -10.55 8.11 -4.77
C LYS A 106 -9.17 8.62 -4.39
N VAL A 107 -8.24 7.72 -4.06
CA VAL A 107 -6.93 8.10 -3.49
C VAL A 107 -5.84 8.01 -4.54
N PRO A 108 -5.23 9.14 -4.95
CA PRO A 108 -4.08 9.12 -5.85
C PRO A 108 -2.94 8.26 -5.29
N GLY A 109 -2.35 7.43 -6.13
CA GLY A 109 -1.26 6.53 -5.74
C GLY A 109 -1.70 5.16 -5.24
N VAL A 110 -2.99 4.95 -4.96
CA VAL A 110 -3.55 3.63 -4.63
C VAL A 110 -3.85 2.86 -5.91
N ASP A 111 -3.31 1.65 -6.03
CA ASP A 111 -3.46 0.81 -7.22
C ASP A 111 -4.65 -0.15 -7.17
N ALA A 112 -5.03 -0.58 -5.97
CA ALA A 112 -6.13 -1.51 -5.76
C ALA A 112 -6.92 -1.14 -4.50
N SER A 113 -8.25 -1.25 -4.60
CA SER A 113 -9.11 -1.24 -3.42
C SER A 113 -9.04 -2.61 -2.74
N THR A 114 -8.74 -2.62 -1.44
CA THR A 114 -8.57 -3.84 -0.66
C THR A 114 -9.33 -3.75 0.66
N GLY A 115 -9.40 -4.85 1.43
CA GLY A 115 -10.10 -4.89 2.73
C GLY A 115 -10.55 -6.29 3.09
N SER A 116 -11.00 -7.08 2.11
CA SER A 116 -11.22 -8.52 2.29
C SER A 116 -9.86 -9.22 2.26
N LEU A 117 -9.48 -9.85 3.37
CA LEU A 117 -8.17 -10.47 3.52
C LEU A 117 -7.94 -11.57 2.46
N GLY A 118 -6.71 -11.65 1.98
CA GLY A 118 -6.31 -12.58 0.92
C GLY A 118 -6.53 -12.07 -0.50
N GLN A 119 -7.53 -11.21 -0.72
CA GLN A 119 -7.88 -10.73 -2.08
C GLN A 119 -6.77 -9.86 -2.70
N GLY A 120 -6.14 -9.00 -1.91
CA GLY A 120 -5.09 -8.11 -2.39
C GLY A 120 -3.89 -8.84 -2.99
N CYS A 121 -3.49 -9.96 -2.40
CA CYS A 121 -2.41 -10.79 -2.91
C CYS A 121 -2.73 -11.31 -4.32
N SER A 122 -3.93 -11.83 -4.54
CA SER A 122 -4.38 -12.31 -5.85
C SER A 122 -4.46 -11.18 -6.88
N ILE A 123 -4.87 -9.98 -6.47
CA ILE A 123 -4.84 -8.79 -7.34
C ILE A 123 -3.40 -8.47 -7.74
N ALA A 124 -2.45 -8.51 -6.80
CA ALA A 124 -1.03 -8.27 -7.09
C ALA A 124 -0.46 -9.30 -8.07
N VAL A 125 -0.81 -10.58 -7.91
CA VAL A 125 -0.46 -11.65 -8.88
C VAL A 125 -1.01 -11.32 -10.27
N GLY A 126 -2.28 -10.91 -10.37
CA GLY A 126 -2.89 -10.51 -11.64
C GLY A 126 -2.18 -9.32 -12.29
N MET A 127 -1.81 -8.31 -11.51
CA MET A 127 -1.06 -7.14 -12.01
C MET A 127 0.33 -7.54 -12.52
N ALA A 128 1.04 -8.39 -11.78
CA ALA A 128 2.38 -8.85 -12.16
C ALA A 128 2.33 -9.70 -13.43
N LEU A 129 1.35 -10.60 -13.54
CA LEU A 129 1.12 -11.42 -14.74
C LEU A 129 0.78 -10.53 -15.94
N GLY A 130 -0.12 -9.57 -15.78
CA GLY A 130 -0.48 -8.62 -16.83
C GLY A 130 0.72 -7.80 -17.31
N ALA A 131 1.55 -7.28 -16.40
CA ALA A 131 2.76 -6.56 -16.76
C ALA A 131 3.73 -7.46 -17.58
N LYS A 132 3.92 -8.71 -17.16
CA LYS A 132 4.76 -9.68 -17.84
C LYS A 132 4.24 -10.02 -19.24
N GLN A 133 2.93 -10.23 -19.39
CA GLN A 133 2.29 -10.49 -20.70
C GLN A 133 2.44 -9.30 -21.64
N LEU A 134 2.34 -8.08 -21.12
CA LEU A 134 2.53 -6.84 -21.88
C LEU A 134 3.99 -6.48 -22.10
N LYS A 135 4.93 -7.32 -21.65
CA LYS A 135 6.39 -7.08 -21.72
C LYS A 135 6.82 -5.76 -21.10
N LYS A 136 6.16 -5.35 -20.01
CA LYS A 136 6.50 -4.16 -19.25
C LYS A 136 7.49 -4.48 -18.15
N ASP A 137 8.42 -3.54 -17.90
CA ASP A 137 9.38 -3.62 -16.77
C ASP A 137 8.74 -3.09 -15.46
N THR A 138 7.45 -3.29 -15.28
CA THR A 138 6.70 -2.91 -14.08
C THR A 138 6.90 -3.96 -13.00
N LYS A 139 7.34 -3.52 -11.82
CA LYS A 139 7.38 -4.35 -10.61
C LYS A 139 6.12 -4.14 -9.80
N VAL A 140 5.69 -5.18 -9.13
CA VAL A 140 4.53 -5.17 -8.25
C VAL A 140 4.97 -5.55 -6.84
N TYR A 141 4.58 -4.74 -5.87
CA TYR A 141 4.88 -4.96 -4.45
C TYR A 141 3.57 -5.17 -3.70
N THR A 142 3.57 -6.11 -2.75
CA THR A 142 2.41 -6.32 -1.88
C THR A 142 2.85 -6.53 -0.44
N ILE A 143 2.08 -6.02 0.51
CA ILE A 143 2.28 -6.26 1.94
C ILE A 143 1.08 -7.01 2.47
N LEU A 144 1.35 -8.15 3.11
CA LEU A 144 0.37 -9.00 3.75
C LEU A 144 0.40 -8.83 5.28
N GLY A 145 -0.69 -9.19 5.94
CA GLY A 145 -0.73 -9.37 7.38
C GLY A 145 -0.34 -10.80 7.77
N ASP A 146 0.18 -10.97 8.98
CA ASP A 146 0.50 -12.28 9.54
C ASP A 146 -0.73 -13.17 9.65
N GLY A 147 -1.82 -12.67 10.23
CA GLY A 147 -3.10 -13.36 10.30
C GLY A 147 -3.74 -13.58 8.94
N GLU A 148 -3.56 -12.64 8.00
CA GLU A 148 -4.01 -12.78 6.62
C GLU A 148 -3.38 -13.98 5.92
N CYS A 149 -2.15 -14.34 6.26
CA CYS A 149 -1.47 -15.51 5.70
C CYS A 149 -2.12 -16.85 6.07
N GLN A 150 -3.11 -16.86 6.94
CA GLN A 150 -3.93 -18.05 7.23
C GLN A 150 -5.07 -18.25 6.21
N GLU A 151 -5.36 -17.26 5.39
CA GLU A 151 -6.32 -17.39 4.30
C GLU A 151 -5.78 -18.33 3.21
N GLY A 152 -6.58 -19.34 2.81
CA GLY A 152 -6.20 -20.29 1.76
C GLY A 152 -5.84 -19.61 0.44
N GLN A 153 -6.53 -18.51 0.12
CA GLN A 153 -6.29 -17.73 -1.09
C GLN A 153 -4.87 -17.16 -1.18
N ILE A 154 -4.19 -16.88 -0.06
CA ILE A 154 -2.78 -16.44 -0.07
C ILE A 154 -1.89 -17.55 -0.64
N TRP A 155 -2.10 -18.78 -0.23
CA TRP A 155 -1.33 -19.93 -0.70
C TRP A 155 -1.64 -20.27 -2.16
N GLU A 156 -2.90 -20.13 -2.58
CA GLU A 156 -3.30 -20.25 -3.99
C GLU A 156 -2.61 -19.18 -4.84
N ALA A 157 -2.55 -17.93 -4.36
CA ALA A 157 -1.86 -16.84 -5.02
C ALA A 157 -0.35 -17.11 -5.14
N PHE A 158 0.30 -17.66 -4.10
CA PHE A 158 1.72 -18.04 -4.13
C PHE A 158 1.99 -19.17 -5.13
N MET A 159 1.13 -20.18 -5.17
CA MET A 159 1.23 -21.26 -6.16
C MET A 159 1.10 -20.72 -7.58
N ALA A 160 0.14 -19.83 -7.84
CA ALA A 160 -0.03 -19.18 -9.13
C ALA A 160 1.19 -18.33 -9.51
N ALA A 161 1.69 -17.51 -8.58
CA ALA A 161 2.88 -16.68 -8.80
C ALA A 161 4.10 -17.53 -9.20
N ASN A 162 4.32 -18.64 -8.50
CA ASN A 162 5.39 -19.58 -8.84
C ASN A 162 5.17 -20.26 -10.20
N HIS A 163 3.95 -20.72 -10.49
CA HIS A 163 3.60 -21.37 -11.75
C HIS A 163 3.89 -20.46 -12.95
N TYR A 164 3.49 -19.20 -12.87
CA TYR A 164 3.72 -18.20 -13.92
C TYR A 164 5.10 -17.53 -13.85
N LYS A 165 5.96 -17.95 -12.92
CA LYS A 165 7.33 -17.42 -12.74
C LYS A 165 7.33 -15.89 -12.65
N LEU A 166 6.51 -15.34 -11.76
CA LEU A 166 6.36 -13.89 -11.57
C LEU A 166 7.52 -13.30 -10.78
N ASP A 167 8.68 -13.17 -11.41
CA ASP A 167 9.91 -12.59 -10.89
C ASP A 167 9.84 -11.05 -10.71
N ASN A 168 8.74 -10.47 -11.16
CA ASN A 168 8.38 -9.05 -10.99
C ASN A 168 7.40 -8.80 -9.84
N LEU A 169 7.06 -9.80 -9.03
CA LEU A 169 6.23 -9.70 -7.82
C LEU A 169 7.08 -9.89 -6.56
N THR A 170 6.92 -8.99 -5.59
CA THR A 170 7.58 -9.02 -4.27
C THR A 170 6.57 -8.88 -3.16
#